data_6b57dff2cea0d3d121a513dce31d7f41
#
_entry.id   6b57dff2cea0d3d121a513dce31d7f41
#
_cell.length_a   1.000
_cell.length_b   1.000
_cell.length_c   1.000
_cell.angle_alpha   90.00
_cell.angle_beta   90.00
_cell.angle_gamma   90.00
#
_symmetry.space_group_name_H-M   'P 1'
#
loop_
_entity.id
_entity.type
_entity.pdbx_description
1 polymer ?
#
loop_
_entity_poly.entity_id
_entity_poly.type
_entity_poly.pdbx_seq_one_letter_code
_entity_poly.pdbx_strand_id
1 'polypeptide(L)'
;SEMCIRDSDLSDEKSCVKLGKKLRKYPLDIMINNAGFGELGTFAETKLKNDINMINVNIKAVHILTKAVLPGFIQRDRGYIMNVASSAGLLPGGPYMSTYYATKAYVTSLTTAIHGELRDLKSNVHISMLCPGPVDTNFNNVANVKFALSGIPADYCAYYALCKMFTGKLTIVPTFTMKAGIFGSRFLPRQVLAFMTGHQQKKKTDNI
;
A
#
# COMPACT_ATOMS: atom_id res chain seq x y z
N SER A 1 6.10 26.50 9.37
CA SER A 1 5.91 25.06 9.63
C SER A 1 7.28 24.42 9.82
N GLU A 2 7.49 23.74 10.94
CA GLU A 2 8.75 23.02 11.19
C GLU A 2 8.64 21.62 10.61
N MET A 3 9.60 21.23 9.76
CA MET A 3 9.77 19.86 9.33
C MET A 3 10.66 19.13 10.35
N CYS A 4 10.13 18.09 10.98
CA CYS A 4 10.86 17.27 11.94
C CYS A 4 11.14 15.89 11.34
N ILE A 5 12.38 15.59 10.99
CA ILE A 5 12.81 14.30 10.48
C ILE A 5 13.11 13.35 11.65
N ARG A 6 12.66 12.11 11.53
CA ARG A 6 12.92 11.02 12.47
C ARG A 6 13.35 9.78 11.69
N ASP A 7 14.62 9.48 11.71
CA ASP A 7 15.12 8.24 11.10
C ASP A 7 14.66 7.03 11.89
N SER A 8 14.10 6.07 11.18
CA SER A 8 13.64 4.80 11.76
C SER A 8 13.70 3.70 10.71
N ASP A 9 14.33 2.59 11.04
CA ASP A 9 14.29 1.40 10.19
C ASP A 9 12.94 0.69 10.36
N LEU A 10 12.11 0.75 9.32
CA LEU A 10 10.79 0.12 9.32
C LEU A 10 10.84 -1.40 9.05
N SER A 11 11.99 -1.95 8.73
CA SER A 11 12.18 -3.40 8.66
C SER A 11 12.39 -4.04 10.04
N ASP A 12 12.78 -3.22 11.03
CA ASP A 12 12.94 -3.66 12.44
C ASP A 12 11.67 -3.40 13.24
N GLU A 13 11.09 -4.46 13.77
CA GLU A 13 9.85 -4.40 14.56
C GLU A 13 9.99 -3.52 15.81
N LYS A 14 11.13 -3.62 16.50
CA LYS A 14 11.38 -2.82 17.72
C LYS A 14 11.43 -1.32 17.40
N SER A 15 12.04 -0.95 16.28
CA SER A 15 12.08 0.43 15.77
C SER A 15 10.67 0.93 15.43
N CYS A 16 9.84 0.12 14.76
CA CYS A 16 8.45 0.45 14.48
C CYS A 16 7.63 0.67 15.75
N VAL A 17 7.76 -0.21 16.75
CA VAL A 17 7.07 -0.07 18.05
C VAL A 17 7.54 1.20 18.79
N LYS A 18 8.85 1.48 18.78
CA LYS A 18 9.42 2.71 19.39
C LYS A 18 8.89 3.96 18.69
N LEU A 19 8.85 3.95 17.35
CA LEU A 19 8.28 5.05 16.57
C LEU A 19 6.80 5.24 16.87
N GLY A 20 6.01 4.16 16.88
CA GLY A 20 4.59 4.19 17.22
C GLY A 20 4.32 4.79 18.62
N LYS A 21 5.11 4.40 19.63
CA LYS A 21 5.03 4.99 20.97
C LYS A 21 5.32 6.50 20.98
N LYS A 22 6.25 6.97 20.13
CA LYS A 22 6.54 8.41 19.99
C LYS A 22 5.37 9.14 19.31
N LEU A 23 4.85 8.59 18.19
CA LEU A 23 3.76 9.20 17.43
C LEU A 23 2.49 9.39 18.28
N ARG A 24 2.19 8.48 19.18
CA ARG A 24 1.04 8.59 20.13
C ARG A 24 1.07 9.85 21.01
N LYS A 25 2.23 10.47 21.18
CA LYS A 25 2.38 11.69 22.00
C LYS A 25 1.99 12.97 21.23
N TYR A 26 1.78 12.88 19.92
CA TYR A 26 1.43 14.02 19.09
C TYR A 26 -0.04 13.97 18.67
N PRO A 27 -0.73 15.10 18.63
CA PRO A 27 -2.09 15.19 18.11
C PRO A 27 -2.07 15.19 16.57
N LEU A 28 -1.72 14.04 15.97
CA LEU A 28 -1.64 13.90 14.52
C LEU A 28 -3.01 14.12 13.88
N ASP A 29 -3.08 14.97 12.85
CA ASP A 29 -4.26 15.16 12.02
C ASP A 29 -4.25 14.26 10.79
N ILE A 30 -3.05 13.90 10.30
CA ILE A 30 -2.86 13.03 9.14
C ILE A 30 -1.74 12.03 9.41
N MET A 31 -1.97 10.77 9.05
CA MET A 31 -0.95 9.73 9.01
C MET A 31 -0.93 9.06 7.64
N ILE A 32 0.25 9.01 7.01
CA ILE A 32 0.42 8.33 5.71
C ILE A 32 1.50 7.25 5.85
N ASN A 33 1.09 5.99 5.77
CA ASN A 33 1.98 4.85 5.70
C ASN A 33 2.38 4.63 4.24
N ASN A 34 3.47 5.26 3.81
CA ASN A 34 3.92 5.26 2.42
C ASN A 34 5.06 4.28 2.14
N ALA A 35 5.88 3.97 3.12
CA ALA A 35 7.04 3.10 2.93
C ALA A 35 6.64 1.71 2.43
N GLY A 36 7.36 1.23 1.43
CA GLY A 36 7.13 -0.09 0.84
C GLY A 36 7.97 -0.31 -0.41
N PHE A 37 8.23 -1.55 -0.72
CA PHE A 37 8.95 -1.94 -1.92
C PHE A 37 8.42 -3.28 -2.46
N GLY A 38 8.90 -3.66 -3.66
CA GLY A 38 8.59 -4.92 -4.30
C GLY A 38 9.85 -5.58 -4.84
N GLU A 39 9.74 -6.84 -5.21
CA GLU A 39 10.78 -7.60 -5.89
C GLU A 39 10.15 -8.42 -7.02
N LEU A 40 10.80 -8.46 -8.17
CA LEU A 40 10.42 -9.27 -9.32
C LEU A 40 11.30 -10.51 -9.37
N GLY A 41 10.69 -11.67 -9.55
CA GLY A 41 11.35 -12.97 -9.67
C GLY A 41 10.37 -14.10 -9.37
N THR A 42 10.73 -15.34 -9.74
CA THR A 42 9.94 -16.50 -9.31
C THR A 42 10.09 -16.69 -7.80
N PHE A 43 9.06 -17.22 -7.15
CA PHE A 43 9.09 -17.41 -5.70
C PHE A 43 10.22 -18.33 -5.24
N ALA A 44 10.66 -19.25 -6.12
CA ALA A 44 11.77 -20.15 -5.82
C ALA A 44 13.15 -19.48 -5.94
N GLU A 45 13.28 -18.41 -6.70
CA GLU A 45 14.55 -17.74 -6.99
C GLU A 45 14.77 -16.49 -6.15
N THR A 46 13.70 -15.83 -5.69
CA THR A 46 13.83 -14.67 -4.79
C THR A 46 14.48 -15.07 -3.47
N LYS A 47 15.25 -14.14 -2.89
CA LYS A 47 15.94 -14.41 -1.63
C LYS A 47 14.98 -14.31 -0.46
N LEU A 48 14.90 -15.36 0.37
CA LEU A 48 14.07 -15.35 1.59
C LEU A 48 14.29 -14.09 2.45
N LYS A 49 15.52 -13.61 2.55
CA LYS A 49 15.84 -12.38 3.28
C LYS A 49 15.06 -11.18 2.74
N ASN A 50 14.94 -11.05 1.41
CA ASN A 50 14.24 -9.94 0.76
C ASN A 50 12.72 -10.09 0.97
N ASP A 51 12.19 -11.30 0.86
CA ASP A 51 10.78 -11.58 1.11
C ASP A 51 10.39 -11.22 2.55
N ILE A 52 11.18 -11.65 3.53
CA ILE A 52 10.94 -11.31 4.95
C ILE A 52 11.05 -9.82 5.18
N ASN A 53 12.04 -9.15 4.57
CA ASN A 53 12.19 -7.71 4.67
C ASN A 53 10.97 -6.97 4.05
N MET A 54 10.46 -7.43 2.92
CA MET A 54 9.24 -6.92 2.28
C MET A 54 8.01 -7.08 3.20
N ILE A 55 7.87 -8.25 3.83
CA ILE A 55 6.80 -8.50 4.81
C ILE A 55 6.94 -7.55 6.01
N ASN A 56 8.14 -7.36 6.52
CA ASN A 56 8.37 -6.45 7.65
C ASN A 56 7.96 -5.02 7.32
N VAL A 57 8.42 -4.47 6.17
CA VAL A 57 8.14 -3.09 5.78
C VAL A 57 6.69 -2.92 5.31
N ASN A 58 6.23 -3.77 4.38
CA ASN A 58 4.92 -3.58 3.74
C ASN A 58 3.74 -3.99 4.64
N ILE A 59 3.95 -4.91 5.59
CA ILE A 59 2.89 -5.43 6.47
C ILE A 59 3.11 -4.97 7.91
N LYS A 60 4.18 -5.45 8.58
CA LYS A 60 4.36 -5.24 10.01
C LYS A 60 4.45 -3.77 10.38
N ALA A 61 5.23 -2.99 9.64
CA ALA A 61 5.34 -1.55 9.91
C ALA A 61 3.99 -0.85 9.76
N VAL A 62 3.27 -1.09 8.67
CA VAL A 62 1.93 -0.50 8.44
C VAL A 62 0.97 -0.89 9.55
N HIS A 63 0.95 -2.17 9.92
CA HIS A 63 0.09 -2.68 11.00
C HIS A 63 0.41 -2.01 12.35
N ILE A 64 1.69 -2.03 12.75
CA ILE A 64 2.13 -1.49 14.05
C ILE A 64 1.84 0.00 14.13
N LEU A 65 2.19 0.76 13.11
CA LEU A 65 2.03 2.21 13.12
C LEU A 65 0.55 2.61 13.08
N THR A 66 -0.26 1.96 12.24
CA THR A 66 -1.72 2.18 12.22
C THR A 66 -2.34 1.85 13.58
N LYS A 67 -2.01 0.68 14.15
CA LYS A 67 -2.50 0.25 15.47
C LYS A 67 -2.08 1.21 16.57
N ALA A 68 -0.87 1.78 16.48
CA ALA A 68 -0.36 2.72 17.47
C ALA A 68 -1.12 4.05 17.47
N VAL A 69 -1.43 4.61 16.28
CA VAL A 69 -2.00 5.96 16.19
C VAL A 69 -3.53 5.99 16.20
N LEU A 70 -4.19 4.94 15.69
CA LEU A 70 -5.65 4.88 15.54
C LEU A 70 -6.43 5.23 16.81
N PRO A 71 -6.07 4.75 18.02
CA PRO A 71 -6.80 5.12 19.24
C PRO A 71 -6.81 6.62 19.50
N GLY A 72 -5.70 7.32 19.22
CA GLY A 72 -5.62 8.77 19.37
C GLY A 72 -6.50 9.54 18.37
N PHE A 73 -6.63 9.04 17.13
CA PHE A 73 -7.58 9.58 16.16
C PHE A 73 -9.02 9.39 16.61
N ILE A 74 -9.39 8.17 17.05
CA ILE A 74 -10.74 7.86 17.55
C ILE A 74 -11.09 8.72 18.77
N GLN A 75 -10.16 8.88 19.71
CA GLN A 75 -10.38 9.69 20.91
C GLN A 75 -10.68 11.15 20.59
N ARG A 76 -10.03 11.72 19.56
CA ARG A 76 -10.27 13.08 19.09
C ARG A 76 -11.42 13.17 18.10
N ASP A 77 -11.93 12.04 17.65
CA ASP A 77 -12.97 11.85 16.63
C ASP A 77 -12.72 12.67 15.36
N ARG A 78 -11.47 12.75 14.93
CA ARG A 78 -11.08 13.49 13.70
C ARG A 78 -9.74 13.01 13.16
N GLY A 79 -9.56 13.16 11.85
CA GLY A 79 -8.30 13.01 11.15
C GLY A 79 -8.35 11.96 10.06
N TYR A 80 -7.20 11.79 9.40
CA TYR A 80 -7.08 10.97 8.19
C TYR A 80 -5.89 10.02 8.32
N ILE A 81 -6.13 8.76 7.95
CA ILE A 81 -5.08 7.75 7.83
C ILE A 81 -5.08 7.26 6.38
N MET A 82 -3.93 7.23 5.72
CA MET A 82 -3.79 6.65 4.38
C MET A 82 -2.72 5.57 4.38
N ASN A 83 -3.09 4.36 4.00
CA ASN A 83 -2.17 3.26 3.78
C ASN A 83 -1.89 3.12 2.28
N VAL A 84 -0.62 3.22 1.88
CA VAL A 84 -0.23 3.06 0.47
C VAL A 84 -0.12 1.57 0.14
N ALA A 85 -1.18 1.09 -0.49
CA ALA A 85 -1.27 -0.27 -1.02
C ALA A 85 -0.72 -0.34 -2.47
N SER A 86 -1.47 -0.91 -3.37
CA SER A 86 -1.23 -1.00 -4.83
C SER A 86 -2.47 -1.59 -5.49
N SER A 87 -2.61 -1.41 -6.80
CA SER A 87 -3.54 -2.22 -7.61
C SER A 87 -3.28 -3.72 -7.47
N ALA A 88 -2.03 -4.12 -7.19
CA ALA A 88 -1.66 -5.50 -6.86
C ALA A 88 -2.43 -6.07 -5.65
N GLY A 89 -2.79 -5.23 -4.68
CA GLY A 89 -3.57 -5.64 -3.51
C GLY A 89 -5.05 -5.84 -3.79
N LEU A 90 -5.55 -5.40 -4.94
CA LEU A 90 -6.95 -5.56 -5.37
C LEU A 90 -7.12 -6.70 -6.39
N LEU A 91 -6.03 -7.29 -6.85
CA LEU A 91 -6.00 -8.39 -7.81
C LEU A 91 -5.57 -9.69 -7.12
N PRO A 92 -6.16 -10.84 -7.48
CA PRO A 92 -5.79 -12.11 -6.87
C PRO A 92 -4.50 -12.63 -7.46
N GLY A 93 -3.46 -12.72 -6.63
CA GLY A 93 -2.18 -13.30 -6.97
C GLY A 93 -1.43 -12.54 -8.07
N GLY A 94 -0.12 -12.63 -8.05
CA GLY A 94 0.75 -12.03 -9.08
C GLY A 94 1.98 -12.91 -9.26
N PRO A 95 1.94 -13.91 -10.17
CA PRO A 95 3.13 -14.70 -10.50
C PRO A 95 4.31 -13.75 -10.78
N TYR A 96 5.51 -14.16 -10.38
CA TYR A 96 6.75 -13.36 -10.43
C TYR A 96 6.83 -12.16 -9.45
N MET A 97 5.77 -11.87 -8.70
CA MET A 97 5.75 -10.87 -7.62
C MET A 97 4.89 -11.36 -6.44
N SER A 98 4.95 -12.63 -6.13
CA SER A 98 4.04 -13.32 -5.20
C SER A 98 3.97 -12.65 -3.83
N THR A 99 5.13 -12.43 -3.20
CA THR A 99 5.22 -11.79 -1.89
C THR A 99 4.70 -10.36 -1.93
N TYR A 100 5.03 -9.59 -2.96
CA TYR A 100 4.54 -8.22 -3.10
C TYR A 100 3.00 -8.15 -3.17
N TYR A 101 2.38 -8.95 -4.04
CA TYR A 101 0.92 -8.99 -4.16
C TYR A 101 0.26 -9.38 -2.83
N ALA A 102 0.80 -10.40 -2.16
CA ALA A 102 0.32 -10.84 -0.86
C ALA A 102 0.42 -9.72 0.20
N THR A 103 1.55 -9.00 0.25
CA THR A 103 1.71 -7.89 1.21
C THR A 103 0.73 -6.76 0.95
N LYS A 104 0.49 -6.41 -0.32
CA LYS A 104 -0.45 -5.34 -0.69
C LYS A 104 -1.91 -5.75 -0.50
N ALA A 105 -2.25 -7.04 -0.68
CA ALA A 105 -3.55 -7.60 -0.34
C ALA A 105 -3.83 -7.54 1.18
N TYR A 106 -2.82 -7.81 2.01
CA TYR A 106 -2.93 -7.61 3.45
C TYR A 106 -3.32 -6.17 3.79
N VAL A 107 -2.63 -5.17 3.23
CA VAL A 107 -2.89 -3.76 3.49
C VAL A 107 -4.30 -3.35 3.07
N THR A 108 -4.78 -3.81 1.91
CA THR A 108 -6.14 -3.50 1.45
C THR A 108 -7.20 -4.13 2.36
N SER A 109 -7.00 -5.38 2.76
CA SER A 109 -7.93 -6.10 3.66
C SER A 109 -7.98 -5.45 5.05
N LEU A 110 -6.81 -5.16 5.65
CA LEU A 110 -6.71 -4.48 6.94
C LEU A 110 -7.42 -3.12 6.91
N THR A 111 -7.14 -2.30 5.89
CA THR A 111 -7.70 -0.95 5.77
C THR A 111 -9.23 -0.99 5.60
N THR A 112 -9.73 -1.97 4.84
CA THR A 112 -11.18 -2.17 4.65
C THR A 112 -11.87 -2.56 5.97
N ALA A 113 -11.26 -3.46 6.74
CA ALA A 113 -11.80 -3.88 8.03
C ALA A 113 -11.87 -2.70 9.02
N ILE A 114 -10.78 -1.94 9.17
CA ILE A 114 -10.75 -0.77 10.04
C ILE A 114 -11.77 0.29 9.61
N HIS A 115 -11.96 0.50 8.31
CA HIS A 115 -13.00 1.41 7.82
C HIS A 115 -14.41 0.97 8.26
N GLY A 116 -14.70 -0.34 8.22
CA GLY A 116 -15.95 -0.89 8.74
C GLY A 116 -16.15 -0.62 10.23
N GLU A 117 -15.10 -0.87 11.03
CA GLU A 117 -15.12 -0.62 12.48
C GLU A 117 -15.34 0.87 12.80
N LEU A 118 -14.68 1.78 12.10
CA LEU A 118 -14.87 3.23 12.27
C LEU A 118 -16.29 3.67 11.91
N ARG A 119 -16.88 3.10 10.86
CA ARG A 119 -18.28 3.35 10.47
C ARG A 119 -19.24 2.87 11.55
N ASP A 120 -19.02 1.69 12.12
CA ASP A 120 -19.90 1.13 13.17
C ASP A 120 -19.80 1.94 14.47
N LEU A 121 -18.63 2.53 14.76
CA LEU A 121 -18.42 3.51 15.82
C LEU A 121 -19.00 4.90 15.53
N LYS A 122 -19.52 5.15 14.31
CA LYS A 122 -19.95 6.48 13.81
C LYS A 122 -18.87 7.54 13.98
N SER A 123 -17.61 7.16 13.82
CA SER A 123 -16.47 8.04 13.99
C SER A 123 -16.26 8.95 12.76
N ASN A 124 -15.83 10.18 13.00
CA ASN A 124 -15.41 11.14 11.97
C ASN A 124 -13.96 10.92 11.49
N VAL A 125 -13.31 9.87 11.94
CA VAL A 125 -11.98 9.47 11.46
C VAL A 125 -12.10 8.77 10.10
N HIS A 126 -11.32 9.22 9.13
CA HIS A 126 -11.28 8.63 7.80
C HIS A 126 -10.03 7.79 7.61
N ILE A 127 -10.20 6.55 7.16
CA ILE A 127 -9.10 5.70 6.71
C ILE A 127 -9.24 5.39 5.22
N SER A 128 -8.13 5.50 4.48
CA SER A 128 -8.08 5.32 3.03
C SER A 128 -6.96 4.36 2.65
N MET A 129 -7.11 3.67 1.52
CA MET A 129 -6.05 2.95 0.86
C MET A 129 -5.77 3.54 -0.52
N LEU A 130 -4.51 3.89 -0.78
CA LEU A 130 -4.08 4.30 -2.12
C LEU A 130 -3.64 3.05 -2.89
N CYS A 131 -4.32 2.76 -4.00
CA CYS A 131 -4.09 1.59 -4.84
C CYS A 131 -3.70 2.02 -6.26
N PRO A 132 -2.51 2.56 -6.48
CA PRO A 132 -2.08 2.99 -7.80
C PRO A 132 -1.69 1.79 -8.66
N GLY A 133 -1.78 1.99 -9.98
CA GLY A 133 -1.01 1.22 -10.96
C GLY A 133 0.46 1.66 -10.98
N PRO A 134 1.17 1.52 -12.10
CA PRO A 134 2.52 2.02 -12.24
C PRO A 134 2.59 3.53 -11.99
N VAL A 135 3.58 3.95 -11.20
CA VAL A 135 3.88 5.37 -10.93
C VAL A 135 5.36 5.58 -11.21
N ASP A 136 5.70 6.69 -11.85
CA ASP A 136 7.09 7.04 -12.18
C ASP A 136 7.81 7.49 -10.91
N THR A 137 8.47 6.53 -10.26
CA THR A 137 9.22 6.70 -9.03
C THR A 137 10.45 5.80 -9.04
N ASN A 138 11.32 5.93 -8.05
CA ASN A 138 12.44 5.03 -7.86
C ASN A 138 12.04 3.58 -7.50
N PHE A 139 10.75 3.31 -7.29
CA PHE A 139 10.24 1.95 -7.05
C PHE A 139 10.65 0.98 -8.15
N ASN A 140 10.65 1.43 -9.40
CA ASN A 140 10.99 0.61 -10.56
C ASN A 140 12.44 0.10 -10.48
N ASN A 141 13.37 0.94 -10.03
CA ASN A 141 14.77 0.58 -9.86
C ASN A 141 14.94 -0.40 -8.67
N VAL A 142 14.26 -0.13 -7.55
CA VAL A 142 14.35 -0.97 -6.34
C VAL A 142 13.75 -2.36 -6.57
N ALA A 143 12.63 -2.43 -7.30
CA ALA A 143 11.94 -3.68 -7.62
C ALA A 143 12.56 -4.42 -8.81
N ASN A 144 13.57 -3.83 -9.47
CA ASN A 144 14.14 -4.30 -10.73
C ASN A 144 13.08 -4.58 -11.81
N VAL A 145 12.18 -3.61 -12.03
CA VAL A 145 11.01 -3.75 -12.90
C VAL A 145 11.00 -2.66 -13.97
N LYS A 146 10.88 -3.06 -15.23
CA LYS A 146 10.46 -2.15 -16.31
C LYS A 146 8.97 -2.37 -16.58
N PHE A 147 8.13 -1.41 -16.24
CA PHE A 147 6.70 -1.54 -16.50
C PHE A 147 6.42 -1.47 -18.02
N ALA A 148 5.60 -2.40 -18.49
CA ALA A 148 5.10 -2.37 -19.89
C ALA A 148 4.07 -1.25 -20.13
N LEU A 149 3.48 -0.74 -19.05
CA LEU A 149 2.58 0.43 -19.06
C LEU A 149 3.35 1.65 -18.59
N SER A 150 3.21 2.77 -19.27
CA SER A 150 3.74 4.06 -18.80
C SER A 150 3.16 4.37 -17.43
N GLY A 151 4.01 4.75 -16.49
CA GLY A 151 3.60 5.21 -15.17
C GLY A 151 2.88 6.56 -15.26
N ILE A 152 2.14 6.88 -14.21
CA ILE A 152 1.64 8.24 -14.01
C ILE A 152 2.69 9.05 -13.24
N PRO A 153 2.76 10.38 -13.43
CA PRO A 153 3.65 11.23 -12.65
C PRO A 153 3.39 11.10 -11.14
N ALA A 154 4.47 11.09 -10.34
CA ALA A 154 4.37 10.89 -8.90
C ALA A 154 3.60 12.01 -8.19
N ASP A 155 3.79 13.25 -8.62
CA ASP A 155 3.10 14.45 -8.13
C ASP A 155 1.59 14.38 -8.41
N TYR A 156 1.19 13.97 -9.63
CA TYR A 156 -0.22 13.74 -9.95
C TYR A 156 -0.83 12.66 -9.06
N CYS A 157 -0.11 11.54 -8.88
CA CYS A 157 -0.58 10.46 -8.01
C CYS A 157 -0.79 10.93 -6.56
N ALA A 158 0.18 11.69 -6.02
CA ALA A 158 0.13 12.23 -4.67
C ALA A 158 -1.01 13.25 -4.51
N TYR A 159 -1.12 14.20 -5.43
CA TYR A 159 -2.19 15.20 -5.42
C TYR A 159 -3.58 14.56 -5.46
N TYR A 160 -3.78 13.63 -6.42
CA TYR A 160 -5.04 12.91 -6.55
C TYR A 160 -5.39 12.13 -5.27
N ALA A 161 -4.37 11.46 -4.68
CA ALA A 161 -4.54 10.69 -3.45
C ALA A 161 -4.99 11.56 -2.28
N LEU A 162 -4.33 12.69 -2.06
CA LEU A 162 -4.67 13.64 -1.00
C LEU A 162 -6.07 14.21 -1.18
N CYS A 163 -6.42 14.67 -2.39
CA CYS A 163 -7.77 15.18 -2.68
C CYS A 163 -8.84 14.12 -2.34
N LYS A 164 -8.62 12.85 -2.71
CA LYS A 164 -9.59 11.78 -2.43
C LYS A 164 -9.59 11.32 -0.97
N MET A 165 -8.47 11.36 -0.30
CA MET A 165 -8.37 11.10 1.14
C MET A 165 -9.22 12.11 1.93
N PHE A 166 -9.11 13.40 1.61
CA PHE A 166 -9.90 14.46 2.28
C PHE A 166 -11.41 14.39 2.00
N THR A 167 -11.83 13.69 0.93
CA THR A 167 -13.26 13.38 0.72
C THR A 167 -13.72 12.09 1.42
N GLY A 168 -12.89 11.49 2.27
CA GLY A 168 -13.23 10.23 2.97
C GLY A 168 -13.31 9.01 2.07
N LYS A 169 -12.70 9.05 0.87
CA LYS A 169 -12.75 7.91 -0.07
C LYS A 169 -11.92 6.74 0.44
N LEU A 170 -12.53 5.59 0.69
CA LEU A 170 -11.83 4.40 1.18
C LEU A 170 -10.78 3.90 0.17
N THR A 171 -11.20 3.55 -1.04
CA THR A 171 -10.30 3.01 -2.08
C THR A 171 -9.99 4.09 -3.11
N ILE A 172 -8.73 4.45 -3.22
CA ILE A 172 -8.23 5.50 -4.11
C ILE A 172 -7.41 4.85 -5.22
N VAL A 173 -7.94 4.87 -6.45
CA VAL A 173 -7.26 4.39 -7.67
C VAL A 173 -7.11 5.59 -8.61
N PRO A 174 -5.89 6.08 -8.89
CA PRO A 174 -5.71 7.35 -9.60
C PRO A 174 -6.20 7.37 -11.06
N THR A 175 -6.08 6.24 -11.78
CA THR A 175 -6.41 6.19 -13.22
C THR A 175 -7.74 5.49 -13.50
N PHE A 176 -8.45 5.96 -14.52
CA PHE A 176 -9.70 5.34 -14.95
C PHE A 176 -9.49 3.93 -15.51
N THR A 177 -8.43 3.73 -16.29
CA THR A 177 -8.08 2.42 -16.86
C THR A 177 -7.87 1.35 -15.78
N MET A 178 -7.15 1.71 -14.69
CA MET A 178 -6.99 0.79 -13.56
C MET A 178 -8.31 0.53 -12.83
N LYS A 179 -9.16 1.55 -12.65
CA LYS A 179 -10.50 1.36 -12.06
C LYS A 179 -11.33 0.37 -12.86
N ALA A 180 -11.37 0.55 -14.18
CA ALA A 180 -12.10 -0.32 -15.09
C ALA A 180 -11.54 -1.76 -15.07
N GLY A 181 -10.21 -1.92 -15.08
CA GLY A 181 -9.55 -3.22 -15.00
C GLY A 181 -9.84 -3.94 -13.67
N ILE A 182 -9.73 -3.24 -12.54
CA ILE A 182 -10.07 -3.79 -11.21
C ILE A 182 -11.56 -4.14 -11.11
N PHE A 183 -12.44 -3.32 -11.67
CA PHE A 183 -13.88 -3.64 -11.70
C PHE A 183 -14.15 -4.89 -12.55
N GLY A 184 -13.60 -4.95 -13.76
CA GLY A 184 -13.73 -6.10 -14.66
C GLY A 184 -13.16 -7.40 -14.08
N SER A 185 -12.08 -7.30 -13.29
CA SER A 185 -11.48 -8.49 -12.67
C SER A 185 -12.40 -9.22 -11.70
N ARG A 186 -13.43 -8.57 -11.18
CA ARG A 186 -14.42 -9.20 -10.28
C ARG A 186 -15.28 -10.27 -10.96
N PHE A 187 -15.38 -10.24 -12.28
CA PHE A 187 -16.17 -11.17 -13.07
C PHE A 187 -15.36 -12.35 -13.62
N LEU A 188 -14.04 -12.37 -13.38
CA LEU A 188 -13.16 -13.42 -13.88
C LEU A 188 -12.72 -14.36 -12.74
N PRO A 189 -12.61 -15.68 -13.04
CA PRO A 189 -12.03 -16.64 -12.09
C PRO A 189 -10.62 -16.24 -11.67
N ARG A 190 -10.27 -16.49 -10.41
CA ARG A 190 -8.93 -16.14 -9.85
C ARG A 190 -7.78 -16.71 -10.66
N GLN A 191 -7.90 -17.93 -11.19
CA GLN A 191 -6.88 -18.59 -12.00
C GLN A 191 -6.62 -17.83 -13.32
N VAL A 192 -7.69 -17.37 -13.99
CA VAL A 192 -7.59 -16.57 -15.22
C VAL A 192 -6.87 -15.25 -14.93
N LEU A 193 -7.23 -14.59 -13.85
CA LEU A 193 -6.56 -13.35 -13.44
C LEU A 193 -5.09 -13.56 -13.08
N ALA A 194 -4.76 -14.66 -12.37
CA ALA A 194 -3.37 -14.99 -12.08
C ALA A 194 -2.56 -15.27 -13.35
N PHE A 195 -3.15 -15.95 -14.34
CA PHE A 195 -2.53 -16.15 -15.64
C PHE A 195 -2.28 -14.81 -16.38
N MET A 196 -3.29 -13.93 -16.42
CA MET A 196 -3.17 -12.61 -17.07
C MET A 196 -2.12 -11.73 -16.39
N THR A 197 -2.12 -11.67 -15.06
CA THR A 197 -1.13 -10.90 -14.30
C THR A 197 0.27 -11.51 -14.47
N GLY A 198 0.39 -12.84 -14.45
CA GLY A 198 1.65 -13.56 -14.70
C GLY A 198 2.23 -13.25 -16.07
N HIS A 199 1.42 -13.24 -17.11
CA HIS A 199 1.86 -12.87 -18.46
C HIS A 199 2.38 -11.43 -18.53
N GLN A 200 1.71 -10.50 -17.85
CA GLN A 200 2.17 -9.11 -17.77
C GLN A 200 3.49 -8.99 -16.99
N GLN A 201 3.67 -9.76 -15.92
CA GLN A 201 4.92 -9.72 -15.13
C GLN A 201 6.08 -10.37 -15.89
N LYS A 202 5.82 -11.48 -16.60
CA LYS A 202 6.85 -12.17 -17.42
C LYS A 202 7.43 -11.27 -18.50
N LYS A 203 6.62 -10.45 -19.16
CA LYS A 203 7.11 -9.46 -20.14
C LYS A 203 8.10 -8.44 -19.56
N LYS A 204 8.14 -8.30 -18.24
CA LYS A 204 9.08 -7.42 -17.54
C LYS A 204 10.42 -8.12 -17.27
N THR A 205 10.43 -9.48 -17.17
CA THR A 205 11.63 -10.27 -17.02
C THR A 205 12.35 -10.46 -18.36
N ASP A 206 11.63 -10.61 -19.46
CA ASP A 206 12.20 -10.84 -20.80
C ASP A 206 12.90 -9.57 -21.38
N ASN A 207 12.79 -8.42 -20.71
CA ASN A 207 13.43 -7.16 -21.09
C ASN A 207 14.62 -6.78 -20.17
N ILE A 208 15.11 -7.72 -19.36
CA ILE A 208 16.33 -7.60 -18.54
C ILE A 208 17.43 -8.46 -19.15
#